data_b4a6683696032fd2c05f6c787087bf4a
#
_entry.id   b4a6683696032fd2c05f6c787087bf4a
#
_cell.length_a   1.000
_cell.length_b   1.000
_cell.length_c   1.000
_cell.angle_alpha   90.00
_cell.angle_beta   90.00
_cell.angle_gamma   90.00
#
_symmetry.space_group_name_H-M   'P 1'
#
loop_
_entity.id
_entity.type
_entity.pdbx_description
1 polymer ?
#
loop_
_entity_poly.entity_id
_entity_poly.type
_entity_poly.pdbx_seq_one_letter_code
_entity_poly.pdbx_strand_id
1 'polypeptide(L)' 'MNYDEALEYELTAQEAKNYIRKHDLRFSDFVDEIGSKTIYTGSEVLNWLGY' A
#
# COMPACT_ATOMS: atom_id res chain seq x y z
N MET A 1 -9.71 4.81 -12.52
CA MET A 1 -8.33 4.29 -12.53
C MET A 1 -8.38 2.77 -12.66
N ASN A 2 -7.67 2.20 -13.61
CA ASN A 2 -7.62 0.76 -13.77
C ASN A 2 -6.47 0.15 -12.94
N TYR A 3 -6.36 -1.17 -12.96
CA TYR A 3 -5.38 -1.88 -12.15
C TYR A 3 -3.94 -1.50 -12.50
N ASP A 4 -3.64 -1.37 -13.79
CA ASP A 4 -2.29 -1.02 -14.24
C ASP A 4 -1.88 0.37 -13.76
N GLU A 5 -2.80 1.32 -13.80
CA GLU A 5 -2.52 2.67 -13.30
C GLU A 5 -2.27 2.65 -11.79
N ALA A 6 -3.03 1.84 -11.07
CA ALA A 6 -2.85 1.72 -9.62
C ALA A 6 -1.49 1.16 -9.26
N LEU A 7 -0.96 0.22 -10.08
CA LEU A 7 0.35 -0.38 -9.82
C LEU A 7 1.48 0.63 -9.96
N GLU A 8 1.33 1.60 -10.84
CA GLU A 8 2.36 2.62 -11.09
C GLU A 8 2.23 3.83 -10.19
N TYR A 9 1.12 3.95 -9.49
CA TYR A 9 0.85 5.10 -8.64
C TYR A 9 1.72 5.08 -7.39
N GLU A 10 2.33 6.23 -7.09
CA GLU A 10 3.13 6.38 -5.89
C GLU A 10 2.27 6.94 -4.76
N LEU A 11 2.39 6.34 -3.59
CA LEU A 11 1.62 6.71 -2.40
C LEU A 11 2.59 7.16 -1.31
N THR A 12 2.23 8.22 -0.59
CA THR A 12 2.95 8.54 0.63
C THR A 12 2.62 7.49 1.69
N ALA A 13 3.46 7.41 2.74
CA ALA A 13 3.20 6.49 3.84
C ALA A 13 1.81 6.71 4.44
N GLN A 14 1.38 7.97 4.54
CA GLN A 14 0.06 8.30 5.07
C GLN A 14 -1.06 7.78 4.17
N GLU A 15 -0.91 7.93 2.86
CA GLU A 15 -1.89 7.43 1.90
C GLU A 15 -1.97 5.91 1.94
N ALA A 16 -0.81 5.24 2.00
CA ALA A 16 -0.77 3.78 2.10
C ALA A 16 -1.44 3.31 3.38
N LYS A 17 -1.18 3.99 4.48
CA LYS A 17 -1.80 3.67 5.77
C LYS A 17 -3.32 3.78 5.68
N ASN A 18 -3.83 4.86 5.12
CA ASN A 18 -5.27 5.06 4.98
C ASN A 18 -5.89 3.97 4.11
N TYR A 19 -5.23 3.60 3.04
CA TYR A 19 -5.72 2.57 2.13
C TYR A 19 -5.81 1.21 2.81
N ILE A 20 -4.76 0.85 3.54
CA ILE A 20 -4.71 -0.44 4.26
C ILE A 20 -5.77 -0.49 5.35
N ARG A 21 -6.00 0.60 6.04
CA ARG A 21 -7.03 0.66 7.09
C ARG A 21 -8.43 0.46 6.56
N LYS A 22 -8.69 0.88 5.32
CA LYS A 22 -10.00 0.66 4.69
C LYS A 22 -10.29 -0.82 4.46
N HIS A 23 -9.24 -1.65 4.44
CA HIS A 23 -9.38 -3.10 4.29
C HIS A 23 -9.34 -3.82 5.63
N ASP A 24 -9.50 -3.10 6.74
CA ASP A 24 -9.49 -3.65 8.10
C ASP A 24 -8.18 -4.34 8.47
N LEU A 25 -7.08 -3.89 7.87
CA LEU A 25 -5.75 -4.41 8.12
C LEU A 25 -4.90 -3.36 8.82
N ARG A 26 -3.78 -3.79 9.39
CA ARG A 26 -2.90 -2.90 10.13
C ARG A 26 -1.72 -2.48 9.28
N PHE A 27 -1.46 -1.18 9.25
CA PHE A 27 -0.29 -0.67 8.55
C PHE A 27 1.02 -1.20 9.16
N SER A 28 1.04 -1.44 10.48
CA SER A 28 2.22 -1.98 11.12
C SER A 28 2.60 -3.36 10.57
N ASP A 29 1.63 -4.19 10.24
CA ASP A 29 1.88 -5.49 9.63
C ASP A 29 2.49 -5.34 8.23
N PHE A 30 1.98 -4.36 7.48
CA PHE A 30 2.51 -4.04 6.16
C PHE A 30 3.97 -3.60 6.24
N VAL A 31 4.27 -2.72 7.20
CA VAL A 31 5.63 -2.21 7.40
C VAL A 31 6.58 -3.33 7.83
N ASP A 32 6.10 -4.27 8.65
CA ASP A 32 6.92 -5.40 9.08
C ASP A 32 7.36 -6.27 7.90
N GLU A 33 6.51 -6.40 6.89
CA GLU A 33 6.83 -7.24 5.73
C GLU A 33 7.54 -6.48 4.62
N ILE A 34 7.12 -5.25 4.35
CA ILE A 34 7.61 -4.47 3.22
C ILE A 34 8.76 -3.54 3.62
N GLY A 35 8.73 -3.05 4.84
CA GLY A 35 9.72 -2.11 5.34
C GLY A 35 9.13 -0.71 5.48
N SER A 36 9.79 0.12 6.28
CA SER A 36 9.37 1.49 6.52
C SER A 36 9.95 2.40 5.45
N LYS A 37 9.08 3.06 4.70
CA LYS A 37 9.47 3.98 3.63
C LYS A 37 8.62 5.23 3.70
N THR A 38 9.08 6.30 3.03
CA THR A 38 8.29 7.52 2.90
C THR A 38 7.32 7.44 1.73
N ILE A 39 7.66 6.65 0.71
CA ILE A 39 6.85 6.47 -0.50
C ILE A 39 6.73 4.98 -0.78
N TYR A 40 5.52 4.53 -1.08
CA TYR A 40 5.23 3.17 -1.50
C TYR A 40 4.60 3.21 -2.90
N THR A 41 4.75 2.13 -3.66
CA THR A 41 4.05 2.00 -4.95
C THR A 41 2.71 1.32 -4.73
N GLY A 42 1.77 1.58 -5.65
CA GLY A 42 0.50 0.86 -5.63
C GLY A 42 0.70 -0.64 -5.74
N SER A 43 1.72 -1.05 -6.49
CA SER A 43 2.08 -2.47 -6.63
C SER A 43 2.39 -3.11 -5.28
N GLU A 44 3.20 -2.45 -4.46
CA GLU A 44 3.56 -2.97 -3.15
C GLU A 44 2.33 -3.15 -2.26
N VAL A 45 1.46 -2.14 -2.26
CA VAL A 45 0.26 -2.17 -1.42
C VAL A 45 -0.73 -3.21 -1.92
N LEU A 46 -1.00 -3.23 -3.22
CA LEU A 46 -1.98 -4.16 -3.79
C LEU A 46 -1.54 -5.61 -3.70
N ASN A 47 -0.25 -5.88 -3.93
CA ASN A 47 0.27 -7.24 -3.78
C ASN A 47 0.15 -7.72 -2.34
N TRP A 48 0.43 -6.85 -1.39
CA TRP A 48 0.31 -7.21 0.01
C TRP A 48 -1.14 -7.47 0.40
N LEU A 49 -2.07 -6.73 -0.18
CA LEU A 49 -3.51 -6.93 0.07
C LEU A 49 -4.09 -8.16 -0.61
N GLY A 50 -3.34 -8.78 -1.54
CA GLY A 50 -3.75 -10.00 -2.20
C GLY A 50 -4.44 -9.81 -3.55
N TYR A 51 -4.29 -8.65 -4.14
CA TYR A 51 -4.84 -8.39 -5.47
C TYR A 51 -3.95 -8.93 -6.58
#